data_0725c0abe11ac105ce3144b7d70ab807
#
_entry.id   0725c0abe11ac105ce3144b7d70ab807
#
_cell.length_a   1.000
_cell.length_b   1.000
_cell.length_c   1.000
_cell.angle_alpha   90.00
_cell.angle_beta   90.00
_cell.angle_gamma   90.00
#
_symmetry.space_group_name_H-M   'P 1'
#
loop_
_entity.id
_entity.type
_entity.pdbx_description
1 polymer ?
#
loop_
_entity_poly.entity_id
_entity_poly.type
_entity_poly.pdbx_seq_one_letter_code
_entity_poly.pdbx_strand_id
1 'polypeptide(L)'
;MREKYMSYLNYHSARSNAFTHGKKGPWVEEYRKFEEAQVHPDRLVSTLFSNADFIRCEVNPSELMWGLYWIAVDMQDMETPVSFFDLFTAKEMFDLWQCVNYRFYMGNANPLASNGIVMTNAKSLVENILESADAAIKDRSIAATLRFGHDGNVIPLLALLQIENFDVAVPGPAEVYKH
;
A
#
# COMPACT_ATOMS: atom_id res chain seq x y z
N MET A 1 17.21 12.42 -18.96
CA MET A 1 17.06 11.15 -19.71
C MET A 1 16.25 10.21 -18.80
N ARG A 2 15.00 9.87 -19.13
CA ARG A 2 14.30 8.82 -18.39
C ARG A 2 14.98 7.51 -18.68
N GLU A 3 15.74 6.96 -17.75
CA GLU A 3 16.23 5.60 -17.88
C GLU A 3 15.00 4.68 -17.95
N LYS A 4 14.81 4.12 -19.10
CA LYS A 4 13.58 3.42 -19.49
C LYS A 4 13.34 2.14 -18.71
N TYR A 5 14.32 1.62 -17.98
CA TYR A 5 14.24 0.33 -17.32
C TYR A 5 15.15 0.23 -16.09
N MET A 6 14.68 0.74 -14.97
CA MET A 6 15.19 0.23 -13.69
C MET A 6 14.45 -1.09 -13.38
N SER A 7 14.70 -2.11 -14.17
CA SER A 7 14.04 -3.43 -14.05
C SER A 7 14.24 -4.05 -12.67
N TYR A 8 15.32 -3.68 -11.98
CA TYR A 8 15.60 -4.11 -10.63
C TYR A 8 14.68 -3.46 -9.57
N LEU A 9 14.06 -2.32 -9.87
CA LEU A 9 13.09 -1.68 -8.97
C LEU A 9 11.66 -2.24 -9.11
N ASN A 10 11.32 -2.74 -10.28
CA ASN A 10 9.94 -3.16 -10.60
C ASN A 10 9.87 -4.65 -10.99
N TYR A 11 10.75 -5.47 -10.42
CA TYR A 11 10.71 -6.89 -10.68
C TYR A 11 9.57 -7.55 -9.91
N HIS A 12 8.69 -8.21 -10.67
CA HIS A 12 7.64 -9.05 -10.12
C HIS A 12 7.65 -10.39 -10.84
N SER A 13 7.84 -11.47 -10.10
CA SER A 13 7.71 -12.82 -10.67
C SER A 13 6.25 -13.09 -11.05
N ALA A 14 6.02 -14.02 -11.98
CA ALA A 14 4.66 -14.45 -12.33
C ALA A 14 3.86 -14.94 -11.10
N ARG A 15 4.53 -15.60 -10.16
CA ARG A 15 3.92 -16.09 -8.92
C ARG A 15 3.56 -14.91 -7.97
N SER A 16 4.44 -13.93 -7.83
CA SER A 16 4.16 -12.73 -7.05
C SER A 16 3.01 -11.95 -7.65
N ASN A 17 3.01 -11.73 -8.97
CA ASN A 17 1.90 -11.07 -9.67
C ASN A 17 0.57 -11.82 -9.48
N ALA A 18 0.55 -13.13 -9.56
CA ALA A 18 -0.66 -13.92 -9.34
C ALA A 18 -1.18 -13.77 -7.90
N PHE A 19 -0.29 -13.62 -6.92
CA PHE A 19 -0.66 -13.39 -5.54
C PHE A 19 -1.15 -11.96 -5.31
N THR A 20 -0.42 -10.94 -5.75
CA THR A 20 -0.67 -9.53 -5.41
C THR A 20 -1.76 -8.88 -6.25
N HIS A 21 -1.87 -9.24 -7.55
CA HIS A 21 -2.78 -8.61 -8.50
C HIS A 21 -3.89 -9.56 -9.01
N GLY A 22 -3.88 -10.81 -8.59
CA GLY A 22 -4.91 -11.78 -8.99
C GLY A 22 -6.27 -11.44 -8.37
N LYS A 23 -7.30 -11.27 -9.21
CA LYS A 23 -8.69 -11.04 -8.76
C LYS A 23 -9.26 -12.15 -7.87
N LYS A 24 -8.59 -13.28 -7.80
CA LYS A 24 -8.93 -14.47 -7.00
C LYS A 24 -7.74 -14.89 -6.12
N GLY A 25 -6.89 -13.94 -5.76
CA GLY A 25 -5.81 -14.20 -4.82
C GLY A 25 -6.33 -14.72 -3.48
N PRO A 26 -5.56 -15.51 -2.74
CA PRO A 26 -6.03 -16.17 -1.51
C PRO A 26 -6.48 -15.19 -0.42
N TRP A 27 -6.04 -13.95 -0.47
CA TRP A 27 -6.36 -12.91 0.50
C TRP A 27 -7.50 -11.97 0.07
N VAL A 28 -7.94 -12.01 -1.20
CA VAL A 28 -8.93 -11.06 -1.74
C VAL A 28 -10.27 -11.17 -1.03
N GLU A 29 -10.72 -12.38 -0.74
CA GLU A 29 -11.98 -12.60 -0.03
C GLU A 29 -11.90 -12.17 1.44
N GLU A 30 -10.77 -12.37 2.08
CA GLU A 30 -10.52 -11.90 3.45
C GLU A 30 -10.49 -10.36 3.50
N TYR A 31 -9.80 -9.73 2.54
CA TYR A 31 -9.80 -8.28 2.39
C TYR A 31 -11.22 -7.73 2.20
N ARG A 32 -12.01 -8.33 1.29
CA ARG A 32 -13.37 -7.90 1.04
C ARG A 32 -14.23 -7.93 2.30
N LYS A 33 -14.16 -9.01 3.08
CA LYS A 33 -14.88 -9.13 4.34
C LYS A 33 -14.42 -8.11 5.38
N PHE A 34 -13.12 -7.86 5.43
CA PHE A 34 -12.55 -6.86 6.33
C PHE A 34 -13.01 -5.46 5.93
N GLU A 35 -12.93 -5.12 4.64
CA GLU A 35 -13.39 -3.83 4.12
C GLU A 35 -14.89 -3.62 4.38
N GLU A 36 -15.74 -4.60 4.13
CA GLU A 36 -17.18 -4.54 4.43
C GLU A 36 -17.47 -4.31 5.91
N ALA A 37 -16.63 -4.83 6.80
CA ALA A 37 -16.75 -4.64 8.24
C ALA A 37 -16.23 -3.28 8.73
N GLN A 38 -15.42 -2.57 7.95
CA GLN A 38 -14.82 -1.30 8.33
C GLN A 38 -15.47 -0.10 7.63
N VAL A 39 -15.92 -0.25 6.38
CA VAL A 39 -16.41 0.87 5.56
C VAL A 39 -17.91 1.06 5.74
N HIS A 40 -18.29 2.12 6.46
CA HIS A 40 -19.68 2.46 6.79
C HIS A 40 -20.06 3.86 6.28
N PRO A 41 -20.51 4.00 5.02
CA PRO A 41 -20.68 5.30 4.37
C PRO A 41 -21.93 6.07 4.80
N ASP A 42 -22.87 5.45 5.52
CA ASP A 42 -24.22 6.01 5.78
C ASP A 42 -24.20 7.37 6.47
N ARG A 43 -23.34 7.55 7.50
CA ARG A 43 -23.20 8.84 8.17
C ARG A 43 -22.71 9.91 7.20
N LEU A 44 -21.66 9.62 6.44
CA LEU A 44 -21.05 10.56 5.49
C LEU A 44 -22.07 11.01 4.44
N VAL A 45 -22.76 10.06 3.81
CA VAL A 45 -23.81 10.34 2.82
C VAL A 45 -24.91 11.19 3.41
N SER A 46 -25.43 10.86 4.60
CA SER A 46 -26.51 11.61 5.25
C SER A 46 -26.08 12.99 5.74
N THR A 47 -24.78 13.21 5.99
CA THR A 47 -24.25 14.53 6.37
C THR A 47 -24.07 15.42 5.14
N LEU A 48 -23.64 14.87 4.00
CA LEU A 48 -23.32 15.65 2.82
C LEU A 48 -24.55 15.95 1.93
N PHE A 49 -25.57 15.09 1.98
CA PHE A 49 -26.68 15.17 1.02
C PHE A 49 -28.04 15.20 1.74
N SER A 50 -28.86 16.17 1.39
CA SER A 50 -30.23 16.32 1.92
C SER A 50 -31.17 15.19 1.46
N ASN A 51 -30.87 14.55 0.34
CA ASN A 51 -31.58 13.39 -0.18
C ASN A 51 -30.64 12.18 -0.28
N ALA A 52 -30.39 11.54 0.86
CA ALA A 52 -29.49 10.39 0.93
C ALA A 52 -29.99 9.17 0.13
N ASP A 53 -31.30 9.00 0.02
CA ASP A 53 -31.88 7.87 -0.73
C ASP A 53 -31.65 8.03 -2.24
N PHE A 54 -31.77 9.25 -2.76
CA PHE A 54 -31.41 9.53 -4.14
C PHE A 54 -29.93 9.18 -4.41
N ILE A 55 -29.03 9.62 -3.53
CA ILE A 55 -27.60 9.32 -3.66
C ILE A 55 -27.32 7.83 -3.67
N ARG A 56 -27.95 7.06 -2.78
CA ARG A 56 -27.81 5.58 -2.73
C ARG A 56 -28.30 4.88 -4.00
N CYS A 57 -29.25 5.49 -4.73
CA CYS A 57 -29.72 4.95 -6.01
C CYS A 57 -28.78 5.29 -7.19
N GLU A 58 -28.12 6.45 -7.16
CA GLU A 58 -27.34 6.96 -8.29
C GLU A 58 -25.84 6.68 -8.16
N VAL A 59 -25.36 6.53 -6.93
CA VAL A 59 -23.92 6.38 -6.64
C VAL A 59 -23.73 5.25 -5.64
N ASN A 60 -22.68 4.46 -5.80
CA ASN A 60 -22.26 3.53 -4.77
C ASN A 60 -21.70 4.29 -3.55
N PRO A 61 -22.35 4.21 -2.37
CA PRO A 61 -21.92 4.99 -1.20
C PRO A 61 -20.50 4.67 -0.72
N SER A 62 -20.08 3.42 -0.84
CA SER A 62 -18.72 3.03 -0.45
C SER A 62 -17.67 3.58 -1.41
N GLU A 63 -17.93 3.56 -2.71
CA GLU A 63 -17.06 4.20 -3.71
C GLU A 63 -16.97 5.72 -3.51
N LEU A 64 -18.07 6.37 -3.16
CA LEU A 64 -18.09 7.79 -2.82
C LEU A 64 -17.22 8.06 -1.59
N MET A 65 -17.35 7.27 -0.53
CA MET A 65 -16.55 7.42 0.68
C MET A 65 -15.06 7.22 0.40
N TRP A 66 -14.69 6.22 -0.39
CA TRP A 66 -13.32 6.00 -0.83
C TRP A 66 -12.79 7.15 -1.69
N GLY A 67 -13.59 7.66 -2.62
CA GLY A 67 -13.20 8.80 -3.46
C GLY A 67 -12.88 10.03 -2.64
N LEU A 68 -13.73 10.38 -1.67
CA LEU A 68 -13.51 11.51 -0.75
C LEU A 68 -12.31 11.29 0.16
N TYR A 69 -12.07 10.06 0.61
CA TYR A 69 -10.89 9.71 1.41
C TYR A 69 -9.59 9.95 0.61
N TRP A 70 -9.51 9.48 -0.63
CA TRP A 70 -8.34 9.70 -1.46
C TRP A 70 -8.10 11.18 -1.77
N ILE A 71 -9.16 11.95 -2.03
CA ILE A 71 -9.03 13.41 -2.18
C ILE A 71 -8.48 14.02 -0.88
N ALA A 72 -9.01 13.63 0.29
CA ALA A 72 -8.52 14.13 1.58
C ALA A 72 -7.04 13.83 1.80
N VAL A 73 -6.58 12.63 1.43
CA VAL A 73 -5.17 12.23 1.52
C VAL A 73 -4.30 13.07 0.59
N ASP A 74 -4.70 13.22 -0.68
CA ASP A 74 -3.94 13.99 -1.69
C ASP A 74 -3.89 15.49 -1.35
N MET A 75 -4.92 16.03 -0.68
CA MET A 75 -4.95 17.45 -0.28
C MET A 75 -3.87 17.82 0.74
N GLN A 76 -3.25 16.87 1.42
CA GLN A 76 -2.13 17.17 2.33
C GLN A 76 -0.92 17.77 1.58
N ASP A 77 -0.76 17.46 0.30
CA ASP A 77 0.32 17.96 -0.54
C ASP A 77 -0.07 19.24 -1.31
N MET A 78 -1.23 19.83 -1.01
CA MET A 78 -1.76 21.01 -1.69
C MET A 78 -1.67 22.25 -0.80
N GLU A 79 -1.29 23.38 -1.38
CA GLU A 79 -1.36 24.69 -0.71
C GLU A 79 -2.81 25.20 -0.70
N THR A 80 -3.64 24.68 0.19
CA THR A 80 -5.04 25.07 0.34
C THR A 80 -5.45 25.15 1.82
N PRO A 81 -6.28 26.12 2.21
CA PRO A 81 -6.86 26.18 3.56
C PRO A 81 -8.01 25.19 3.77
N VAL A 82 -8.47 24.52 2.70
CA VAL A 82 -9.57 23.54 2.77
C VAL A 82 -9.00 22.17 3.07
N SER A 83 -9.67 21.43 3.97
CA SER A 83 -9.34 20.05 4.28
C SER A 83 -10.56 19.16 4.20
N PHE A 84 -10.50 18.09 3.42
CA PHE A 84 -11.57 17.09 3.38
C PHE A 84 -11.47 16.09 4.54
N PHE A 85 -10.42 16.13 5.35
CA PHE A 85 -10.39 15.36 6.59
C PHE A 85 -11.54 15.71 7.53
N ASP A 86 -12.00 16.97 7.51
CA ASP A 86 -13.12 17.42 8.32
C ASP A 86 -14.47 16.77 7.98
N LEU A 87 -14.57 16.09 6.83
CA LEU A 87 -15.75 15.33 6.43
C LEU A 87 -15.87 14.01 7.21
N PHE A 88 -14.77 13.52 7.75
CA PHE A 88 -14.67 12.20 8.39
C PHE A 88 -14.54 12.33 9.91
N THR A 89 -15.06 11.35 10.61
CA THR A 89 -14.68 11.13 12.02
C THR A 89 -13.29 10.49 12.08
N ALA A 90 -12.60 10.64 13.21
CA ALA A 90 -11.31 9.98 13.44
C ALA A 90 -11.42 8.44 13.30
N LYS A 91 -12.55 7.86 13.69
CA LYS A 91 -12.81 6.43 13.52
C LYS A 91 -12.90 6.03 12.06
N GLU A 92 -13.66 6.76 11.25
CA GLU A 92 -13.80 6.48 9.81
C GLU A 92 -12.46 6.59 9.09
N MET A 93 -11.67 7.61 9.42
CA MET A 93 -10.31 7.75 8.86
C MET A 93 -9.43 6.56 9.24
N PHE A 94 -9.47 6.12 10.49
CA PHE A 94 -8.70 4.97 10.95
C PHE A 94 -9.16 3.66 10.27
N ASP A 95 -10.46 3.45 10.15
CA ASP A 95 -11.02 2.26 9.52
C ASP A 95 -10.64 2.16 8.04
N LEU A 96 -10.75 3.26 7.29
CA LEU A 96 -10.32 3.34 5.88
C LEU A 96 -8.81 3.12 5.76
N TRP A 97 -8.03 3.78 6.63
CA TRP A 97 -6.58 3.60 6.65
C TRP A 97 -6.17 2.15 6.94
N GLN A 98 -6.85 1.46 7.85
CA GLN A 98 -6.58 0.05 8.10
C GLN A 98 -6.78 -0.82 6.85
N CYS A 99 -7.81 -0.54 6.05
CA CYS A 99 -8.03 -1.24 4.77
C CYS A 99 -6.87 -0.99 3.80
N VAL A 100 -6.42 0.25 3.68
CA VAL A 100 -5.26 0.61 2.84
C VAL A 100 -4.00 -0.11 3.35
N ASN A 101 -3.73 -0.02 4.66
CA ASN A 101 -2.56 -0.62 5.28
C ASN A 101 -2.53 -2.15 5.08
N TYR A 102 -3.65 -2.83 5.28
CA TYR A 102 -3.74 -4.27 5.03
C TYR A 102 -3.47 -4.63 3.56
N ARG A 103 -3.99 -3.85 2.63
CA ARG A 103 -3.72 -4.04 1.21
C ARG A 103 -2.25 -3.86 0.87
N PHE A 104 -1.59 -2.86 1.44
CA PHE A 104 -0.16 -2.63 1.29
C PHE A 104 0.67 -3.78 1.88
N TYR A 105 0.30 -4.24 3.07
CA TYR A 105 0.93 -5.41 3.70
C TYR A 105 0.85 -6.64 2.81
N MET A 106 -0.34 -6.98 2.31
CA MET A 106 -0.54 -8.15 1.45
C MET A 106 0.18 -8.05 0.11
N GLY A 107 0.30 -6.83 -0.42
CA GLY A 107 0.92 -6.58 -1.72
C GLY A 107 2.44 -6.42 -1.68
N ASN A 108 3.03 -6.02 -0.57
CA ASN A 108 4.41 -5.54 -0.55
C ASN A 108 5.27 -6.10 0.60
N ALA A 109 4.67 -6.55 1.72
CA ALA A 109 5.43 -7.01 2.87
C ALA A 109 5.69 -8.55 2.84
N ASN A 110 5.63 -9.18 3.99
CA ASN A 110 5.81 -10.64 4.13
C ASN A 110 4.53 -11.32 4.67
N PRO A 111 3.38 -11.24 3.97
CA PRO A 111 2.18 -11.90 4.45
C PRO A 111 2.36 -13.41 4.49
N LEU A 112 1.89 -14.03 5.57
CA LEU A 112 2.01 -15.46 5.80
C LEU A 112 1.47 -16.29 4.61
N ALA A 113 0.34 -15.85 4.05
CA ALA A 113 -0.29 -16.50 2.89
C ALA A 113 0.57 -16.47 1.61
N SER A 114 1.55 -15.55 1.52
CA SER A 114 2.46 -15.47 0.37
C SER A 114 3.58 -16.50 0.41
N ASN A 115 3.83 -17.09 1.58
CA ASN A 115 4.98 -17.96 1.81
C ASN A 115 6.30 -17.31 1.31
N GLY A 116 6.49 -16.04 1.63
CA GLY A 116 7.68 -15.25 1.30
C GLY A 116 7.80 -14.80 -0.16
N ILE A 117 6.84 -15.12 -1.03
CA ILE A 117 6.98 -14.81 -2.47
C ILE A 117 6.94 -13.30 -2.74
N VAL A 118 6.20 -12.52 -1.95
CA VAL A 118 6.06 -11.08 -2.16
C VAL A 118 7.36 -10.34 -1.86
N MET A 119 8.03 -10.63 -0.76
CA MET A 119 9.30 -9.97 -0.42
C MET A 119 10.41 -10.26 -1.44
N THR A 120 10.31 -11.36 -2.22
CA THR A 120 11.29 -11.64 -3.28
C THR A 120 11.26 -10.62 -4.43
N ASN A 121 10.25 -9.76 -4.50
CA ASN A 121 10.22 -8.66 -5.47
C ASN A 121 11.39 -7.68 -5.27
N ALA A 122 11.94 -7.57 -4.07
CA ALA A 122 13.11 -6.75 -3.79
C ALA A 122 14.46 -7.44 -4.12
N LYS A 123 14.48 -8.71 -4.53
CA LYS A 123 15.72 -9.46 -4.74
C LYS A 123 16.64 -8.77 -5.74
N SER A 124 16.12 -8.37 -6.89
CA SER A 124 16.92 -7.70 -7.94
C SER A 124 17.44 -6.33 -7.48
N LEU A 125 16.72 -5.64 -6.59
CA LEU A 125 17.19 -4.40 -5.99
C LEU A 125 18.37 -4.66 -5.03
N VAL A 126 18.29 -5.68 -4.20
CA VAL A 126 19.41 -6.08 -3.30
C VAL A 126 20.63 -6.48 -4.11
N GLU A 127 20.48 -7.28 -5.17
CA GLU A 127 21.56 -7.64 -6.07
C GLU A 127 22.24 -6.40 -6.67
N ASN A 128 21.46 -5.43 -7.16
CA ASN A 128 21.99 -4.17 -7.70
C ASN A 128 22.68 -3.30 -6.62
N ILE A 129 22.20 -3.31 -5.38
CA ILE A 129 22.86 -2.62 -4.27
C ILE A 129 24.24 -3.23 -4.00
N LEU A 130 24.32 -4.55 -3.93
CA LEU A 130 25.59 -5.28 -3.68
C LEU A 130 26.58 -5.06 -4.82
N GLU A 131 26.15 -5.20 -6.09
CA GLU A 131 27.01 -4.92 -7.24
C GLU A 131 27.55 -3.51 -7.24
N SER A 132 26.72 -2.52 -6.89
CA SER A 132 27.13 -1.12 -6.79
C SER A 132 28.14 -0.88 -5.66
N ALA A 133 27.96 -1.56 -4.53
CA ALA A 133 28.89 -1.49 -3.41
C ALA A 133 30.26 -2.12 -3.76
N ASP A 134 30.24 -3.29 -4.38
CA ASP A 134 31.46 -3.97 -4.83
C ASP A 134 32.25 -3.13 -5.85
N ALA A 135 31.56 -2.50 -6.82
CA ALA A 135 32.18 -1.60 -7.76
C ALA A 135 32.81 -0.38 -7.07
N ALA A 136 32.10 0.24 -6.14
CA ALA A 136 32.61 1.40 -5.38
C ALA A 136 33.83 1.05 -4.53
N ILE A 137 33.86 -0.13 -3.91
CA ILE A 137 35.02 -0.61 -3.16
C ILE A 137 36.22 -0.85 -4.07
N LYS A 138 35.99 -1.41 -5.26
CA LYS A 138 37.05 -1.78 -6.19
C LYS A 138 37.73 -0.60 -6.85
N ASP A 139 36.96 0.35 -7.36
CA ASP A 139 37.51 1.47 -8.13
C ASP A 139 37.57 2.82 -7.37
N ARG A 140 36.89 2.92 -6.24
CA ARG A 140 36.81 4.10 -5.38
C ARG A 140 36.35 5.38 -6.10
N SER A 141 35.66 5.22 -7.24
CA SER A 141 35.27 6.37 -8.08
C SER A 141 33.94 6.98 -7.65
N ILE A 142 33.09 6.20 -6.95
CA ILE A 142 31.73 6.59 -6.55
C ILE A 142 31.70 6.75 -5.02
N ALA A 143 31.38 7.96 -4.57
CA ALA A 143 31.23 8.26 -3.14
C ALA A 143 29.84 7.89 -2.57
N ALA A 144 28.80 7.97 -3.40
CA ALA A 144 27.43 7.62 -3.01
C ALA A 144 26.59 7.24 -4.23
N THR A 145 25.71 6.25 -4.05
CA THR A 145 24.65 5.89 -5.00
C THR A 145 23.31 6.09 -4.32
N LEU A 146 22.52 7.04 -4.81
CA LEU A 146 21.19 7.32 -4.28
C LEU A 146 20.12 6.66 -5.16
N ARG A 147 19.18 5.96 -4.52
CA ARG A 147 18.04 5.32 -5.19
C ARG A 147 16.75 5.90 -4.64
N PHE A 148 15.87 6.32 -5.52
CA PHE A 148 14.56 6.87 -5.19
C PHE A 148 13.50 5.89 -5.66
N GLY A 149 12.55 5.60 -4.80
CA GLY A 149 11.46 4.66 -5.07
C GLY A 149 10.24 4.98 -4.21
N HIS A 150 9.21 4.15 -4.36
CA HIS A 150 7.98 4.21 -3.60
C HIS A 150 7.97 3.15 -2.49
N ASP A 151 6.94 3.18 -1.66
CA ASP A 151 6.59 2.17 -0.65
C ASP A 151 6.61 0.74 -1.21
N GLY A 152 6.08 0.53 -2.42
CA GLY A 152 6.14 -0.76 -3.12
C GLY A 152 7.56 -1.29 -3.41
N ASN A 153 8.61 -0.47 -3.26
CA ASN A 153 10.01 -0.87 -3.35
C ASN A 153 10.65 -1.00 -1.96
N VAL A 154 10.31 -0.07 -1.06
CA VAL A 154 10.91 0.00 0.26
C VAL A 154 10.40 -1.11 1.18
N ILE A 155 9.09 -1.34 1.22
CA ILE A 155 8.49 -2.35 2.09
C ILE A 155 9.04 -3.76 1.80
N PRO A 156 9.03 -4.28 0.54
CA PRO A 156 9.59 -5.59 0.27
C PRO A 156 11.11 -5.66 0.50
N LEU A 157 11.83 -4.55 0.35
CA LEU A 157 13.26 -4.48 0.66
C LEU A 157 13.50 -4.69 2.15
N LEU A 158 12.77 -3.97 3.00
CA LEU A 158 12.88 -4.09 4.46
C LEU A 158 12.49 -5.49 4.94
N ALA A 159 11.42 -6.06 4.37
CA ALA A 159 10.98 -7.42 4.66
C ALA A 159 12.02 -8.47 4.23
N LEU A 160 12.63 -8.32 3.03
CA LEU A 160 13.64 -9.25 2.52
C LEU A 160 14.93 -9.20 3.35
N LEU A 161 15.33 -8.01 3.81
CA LEU A 161 16.49 -7.81 4.67
C LEU A 161 16.23 -8.18 6.14
N GLN A 162 15.01 -8.60 6.47
CA GLN A 162 14.59 -8.97 7.83
C GLN A 162 14.86 -7.84 8.84
N ILE A 163 14.55 -6.62 8.43
CA ILE A 163 14.65 -5.47 9.35
C ILE A 163 13.56 -5.62 10.42
N GLU A 164 13.97 -5.42 11.68
CA GLU A 164 13.09 -5.57 12.84
C GLU A 164 11.75 -4.86 12.65
N ASN A 165 10.66 -5.58 12.90
CA ASN A 165 9.25 -5.21 12.73
C ASN A 165 8.73 -5.18 11.27
N PHE A 166 9.59 -5.29 10.24
CA PHE A 166 9.14 -5.32 8.84
C PHE A 166 9.04 -6.73 8.25
N ASP A 167 9.62 -7.72 8.89
CA ASP A 167 9.59 -9.13 8.47
C ASP A 167 8.49 -9.94 9.17
N VAL A 168 7.77 -9.32 10.11
CA VAL A 168 6.77 -10.00 10.93
C VAL A 168 5.55 -10.40 10.10
N ALA A 169 5.24 -11.69 10.11
CA ALA A 169 4.02 -12.21 9.53
C ALA A 169 2.86 -12.07 10.52
N VAL A 170 1.92 -11.19 10.25
CA VAL A 170 0.77 -10.95 11.13
C VAL A 170 -0.40 -11.90 10.81
N PRO A 171 -1.15 -12.34 11.83
CA PRO A 171 -2.17 -13.37 11.67
C PRO A 171 -3.45 -12.88 10.97
N GLY A 172 -3.70 -11.57 10.88
CA GLY A 172 -4.92 -11.07 10.27
C GLY A 172 -4.94 -9.55 10.08
N PRO A 173 -5.93 -9.04 9.34
CA PRO A 173 -5.99 -7.64 8.91
C PRO A 173 -6.04 -6.64 10.07
N ALA A 174 -6.71 -6.97 11.17
CA ALA A 174 -6.84 -6.10 12.33
C ALA A 174 -5.53 -5.95 13.15
N GLU A 175 -4.50 -6.73 12.85
CA GLU A 175 -3.22 -6.67 13.56
C GLU A 175 -2.14 -5.91 12.77
N VAL A 176 -2.33 -5.68 11.47
CA VAL A 176 -1.32 -5.10 10.56
C VAL A 176 -0.84 -3.73 11.04
N TYR A 177 -1.72 -2.91 11.60
CA TYR A 177 -1.36 -1.57 12.06
C TYR A 177 -0.46 -1.53 13.31
N LYS A 178 -0.23 -2.68 13.93
CA LYS A 178 0.63 -2.79 15.13
C LYS A 178 2.10 -3.08 14.80
N HIS A 179 2.39 -3.28 13.51
CA HIS A 179 3.72 -3.70 13.03
C HIS A 179 4.25 -2.84 11.85
#